data_88895a8d7877f8b79980dbb8b6ebc22c
#
_entry.id   88895a8d7877f8b79980dbb8b6ebc22c
#
_cell.length_a   1.000
_cell.length_b   1.000
_cell.length_c   1.000
_cell.angle_alpha   90.00
_cell.angle_beta   90.00
_cell.angle_gamma   90.00
#
_symmetry.space_group_name_H-M   'P 1'
#
loop_
_entity.id
_entity.type
_entity.pdbx_description
1 polymer ?
#
loop_
_entity_poly.entity_id
_entity_poly.type
_entity_poly.pdbx_seq_one_letter_code
_entity_poly.pdbx_strand_id
1 'polypeptide(L)'
;MPTDEPTAANSSIVIKNSTIDGLVDFNNTVFRKHVSFENTVFVENVSFRHSVFNEDVSFSQCVFNKTGDFTGSQFKGKASFLQTSFGGIAFFVSTQFGSIADFSLATFCSVASFKDAKFTGPVGFMEAQFCNYAELVSSQYVADATFDRTCFGGDANFSGSSFSQVAKFNGTQFKNDTSFEVAHFTGSAQFLKPIFNDTIKFNSAQFDKEICFTQAQFAGPASFTNAKFNDLVEFMECDFLEGSTFNQSDFRIDAVFNSTSFRGHSDFLGANFLGFADFGGSQFAHDTDFCNASFLGPADFSRSTFNKKINLYGTQFKKNVYFESVEVNTINLTKARYEWLFLHWDSIDHLEFDDATYQTLINNYKRLKWRKDSYDCHSAYLSEGPTKAAGNRSWIINALKSIILSGGALGRNQG
;
A
#
# COMPACT_ATOMS: atom_id res chain seq x y z
N MET A 1 19.11 -47.79 -2.16
CA MET A 1 18.77 -46.49 -1.55
C MET A 1 18.66 -46.75 -0.07
N PRO A 2 19.36 -46.06 0.83
CA PRO A 2 19.11 -46.21 2.26
C PRO A 2 17.66 -45.74 2.50
N THR A 3 16.89 -46.57 3.18
CA THR A 3 15.57 -46.18 3.70
C THR A 3 15.86 -45.21 4.83
N ASP A 4 15.67 -43.91 4.56
CA ASP A 4 15.74 -42.84 5.59
C ASP A 4 14.53 -42.99 6.52
N GLU A 5 14.52 -44.04 7.37
CA GLU A 5 13.57 -44.07 8.46
C GLU A 5 13.92 -42.95 9.45
N PRO A 6 12.93 -42.15 9.89
CA PRO A 6 13.19 -41.08 10.81
C PRO A 6 13.81 -41.57 12.13
N THR A 7 14.90 -40.93 12.52
CA THR A 7 15.50 -41.20 13.85
C THR A 7 14.54 -40.73 14.95
N ALA A 8 14.37 -41.52 16.03
CA ALA A 8 13.48 -41.16 17.12
C ALA A 8 14.24 -40.82 18.40
N ALA A 9 14.10 -39.60 18.90
CA ALA A 9 14.55 -39.20 20.24
C ALA A 9 13.40 -39.35 21.24
N ASN A 10 13.53 -40.35 22.14
CA ASN A 10 12.47 -40.74 23.07
C ASN A 10 12.57 -40.08 24.46
N SER A 11 13.67 -39.38 24.74
CA SER A 11 13.91 -38.67 26.00
C SER A 11 13.90 -37.18 25.78
N SER A 12 13.61 -36.43 26.83
CA SER A 12 13.75 -34.96 26.81
C SER A 12 15.22 -34.58 26.62
N ILE A 13 15.46 -33.54 25.83
CA ILE A 13 16.77 -32.93 25.65
C ILE A 13 16.72 -31.58 26.35
N VAL A 14 17.56 -31.39 27.37
CA VAL A 14 17.64 -30.09 28.08
C VAL A 14 19.11 -29.72 28.21
N ILE A 15 19.51 -28.66 27.49
CA ILE A 15 20.85 -28.08 27.50
C ILE A 15 20.71 -26.58 27.80
N LYS A 16 21.38 -26.12 28.87
CA LYS A 16 21.28 -24.72 29.29
C LYS A 16 22.66 -24.14 29.56
N ASN A 17 22.80 -22.83 29.31
CA ASN A 17 24.02 -22.07 29.62
C ASN A 17 25.30 -22.74 29.07
N SER A 18 25.24 -23.23 27.85
CA SER A 18 26.27 -24.09 27.26
C SER A 18 26.78 -23.57 25.94
N THR A 19 27.95 -24.06 25.54
CA THR A 19 28.48 -23.87 24.19
C THR A 19 28.62 -25.22 23.50
N ILE A 20 28.15 -25.34 22.29
CA ILE A 20 28.25 -26.52 21.42
C ILE A 20 29.18 -26.19 20.28
N ASP A 21 30.41 -26.69 20.30
CA ASP A 21 31.45 -26.37 19.33
C ASP A 21 31.34 -27.14 18.01
N GLY A 22 30.65 -28.27 18.02
CA GLY A 22 30.53 -29.16 16.85
C GLY A 22 29.31 -28.89 16.01
N LEU A 23 29.32 -29.48 14.80
CA LEU A 23 28.15 -29.53 13.92
C LEU A 23 27.00 -30.23 14.63
N VAL A 24 25.81 -29.65 14.61
CA VAL A 24 24.58 -30.28 15.13
C VAL A 24 23.72 -30.70 13.96
N ASP A 25 23.52 -31.99 13.81
CA ASP A 25 22.67 -32.55 12.75
C ASP A 25 21.60 -33.50 13.36
N PHE A 26 20.38 -32.99 13.34
CA PHE A 26 19.17 -33.69 13.74
C PHE A 26 18.17 -33.81 12.57
N ASN A 27 18.66 -33.87 11.36
CA ASN A 27 17.79 -34.02 10.18
C ASN A 27 16.93 -35.26 10.27
N ASN A 28 15.67 -35.20 9.82
CA ASN A 28 14.71 -36.30 9.82
C ASN A 28 14.51 -36.93 11.20
N THR A 29 14.60 -36.16 12.28
CA THR A 29 14.49 -36.64 13.66
C THR A 29 13.10 -36.36 14.24
N VAL A 30 12.49 -37.38 14.89
CA VAL A 30 11.24 -37.21 15.63
C VAL A 30 11.54 -37.08 17.12
N PHE A 31 11.41 -35.87 17.64
CA PHE A 31 11.50 -35.59 19.07
C PHE A 31 10.14 -35.85 19.72
N ARG A 32 10.06 -36.94 20.49
CA ARG A 32 8.82 -37.36 21.15
C ARG A 32 8.55 -36.62 22.45
N LYS A 33 9.59 -36.02 23.02
CA LYS A 33 9.57 -35.29 24.29
C LYS A 33 10.09 -33.88 24.13
N HIS A 34 9.87 -33.07 25.15
CA HIS A 34 10.32 -31.70 25.25
C HIS A 34 11.80 -31.52 24.89
N VAL A 35 12.09 -30.48 24.10
CA VAL A 35 13.46 -30.08 23.72
C VAL A 35 13.71 -28.65 24.19
N SER A 36 14.78 -28.41 24.90
CA SER A 36 15.15 -27.09 25.37
C SER A 36 16.65 -26.84 25.22
N PHE A 37 16.99 -25.79 24.50
CA PHE A 37 18.33 -25.21 24.37
C PHE A 37 18.27 -23.75 24.85
N GLU A 38 18.27 -23.52 26.13
CA GLU A 38 18.17 -22.18 26.70
C GLU A 38 19.55 -21.56 26.92
N ASN A 39 19.77 -20.29 26.49
CA ASN A 39 21.04 -19.57 26.65
C ASN A 39 22.24 -20.43 26.17
N THR A 40 22.09 -21.05 25.00
CA THR A 40 23.09 -21.97 24.44
C THR A 40 23.68 -21.37 23.15
N VAL A 41 25.01 -21.41 23.01
CA VAL A 41 25.73 -20.97 21.83
C VAL A 41 26.04 -22.16 20.94
N PHE A 42 25.59 -22.11 19.70
CA PHE A 42 25.96 -23.03 18.63
C PHE A 42 27.06 -22.39 17.78
N VAL A 43 28.27 -22.92 17.82
CA VAL A 43 29.43 -22.34 17.13
C VAL A 43 29.40 -22.68 15.64
N GLU A 44 29.01 -23.93 15.30
CA GLU A 44 28.92 -24.42 13.93
C GLU A 44 27.47 -24.46 13.41
N ASN A 45 27.26 -24.94 12.17
CA ASN A 45 25.95 -25.08 11.59
C ASN A 45 25.05 -26.02 12.43
N VAL A 46 23.78 -25.67 12.50
CA VAL A 46 22.74 -26.46 13.17
C VAL A 46 21.65 -26.80 12.16
N SER A 47 21.33 -28.05 12.05
CA SER A 47 20.28 -28.54 11.15
C SER A 47 19.25 -29.41 11.83
N PHE A 48 17.98 -29.04 11.64
CA PHE A 48 16.79 -29.76 12.05
C PHE A 48 15.85 -30.02 10.87
N ARG A 49 16.41 -30.12 9.64
CA ARG A 49 15.59 -30.28 8.42
C ARG A 49 14.67 -31.49 8.53
N HIS A 50 13.38 -31.25 8.16
CA HIS A 50 12.33 -32.28 8.17
C HIS A 50 12.13 -32.97 9.52
N SER A 51 12.52 -32.32 10.62
CA SER A 51 12.35 -32.87 11.96
C SER A 51 10.96 -32.56 12.52
N VAL A 52 10.51 -33.42 13.44
CA VAL A 52 9.20 -33.29 14.07
C VAL A 52 9.35 -33.15 15.58
N PHE A 53 8.88 -32.03 16.12
CA PHE A 53 8.81 -31.79 17.57
C PHE A 53 7.36 -32.02 18.02
N ASN A 54 7.13 -33.12 18.75
CA ASN A 54 5.77 -33.48 19.20
C ASN A 54 5.30 -32.67 20.42
N GLU A 55 6.23 -32.25 21.28
CA GLU A 55 5.98 -31.43 22.47
C GLU A 55 6.61 -30.02 22.27
N ASP A 56 6.56 -29.18 23.30
CA ASP A 56 7.13 -27.83 23.27
C ASP A 56 8.64 -27.87 23.04
N VAL A 57 9.12 -26.86 22.34
CA VAL A 57 10.53 -26.63 22.07
C VAL A 57 10.95 -25.21 22.41
N SER A 58 12.12 -25.05 23.01
CA SER A 58 12.71 -23.77 23.32
C SER A 58 14.13 -23.66 22.79
N PHE A 59 14.37 -22.57 22.05
CA PHE A 59 15.69 -22.05 21.68
C PHE A 59 15.88 -20.65 22.27
N SER A 60 15.18 -20.31 23.36
CA SER A 60 15.19 -18.97 23.94
C SER A 60 16.61 -18.56 24.36
N GLN A 61 16.99 -17.31 24.02
CA GLN A 61 18.29 -16.72 24.30
C GLN A 61 19.47 -17.50 23.68
N CYS A 62 19.21 -18.34 22.67
CA CYS A 62 20.28 -19.05 21.97
C CYS A 62 20.99 -18.16 20.96
N VAL A 63 22.23 -18.54 20.65
CA VAL A 63 23.03 -17.90 19.59
C VAL A 63 23.46 -18.95 18.59
N PHE A 64 23.04 -18.76 17.34
CA PHE A 64 23.48 -19.53 16.19
C PHE A 64 24.55 -18.71 15.45
N ASN A 65 25.84 -19.01 15.65
CA ASN A 65 26.91 -18.25 15.01
C ASN A 65 26.94 -18.44 13.49
N LYS A 66 26.53 -19.61 13.01
CA LYS A 66 26.40 -19.95 11.59
C LYS A 66 24.96 -20.27 11.23
N THR A 67 24.73 -21.04 10.18
CA THR A 67 23.40 -21.38 9.69
C THR A 67 22.57 -22.17 10.72
N GLY A 68 21.34 -21.72 10.94
CA GLY A 68 20.29 -22.47 11.62
C GLY A 68 19.24 -22.93 10.62
N ASP A 69 19.14 -24.22 10.35
CA ASP A 69 18.26 -24.77 9.32
C ASP A 69 17.13 -25.63 9.89
N PHE A 70 15.91 -25.09 9.82
CA PHE A 70 14.66 -25.73 10.23
C PHE A 70 13.75 -26.04 9.04
N THR A 71 14.30 -26.09 7.82
CA THR A 71 13.53 -26.32 6.58
C THR A 71 12.66 -27.58 6.69
N GLY A 72 11.36 -27.44 6.40
CA GLY A 72 10.39 -28.53 6.38
C GLY A 72 10.07 -29.13 7.76
N SER A 73 10.55 -28.53 8.86
CA SER A 73 10.29 -29.02 10.22
C SER A 73 8.85 -28.80 10.65
N GLN A 74 8.40 -29.60 11.62
CA GLN A 74 7.07 -29.49 12.21
C GLN A 74 7.17 -29.29 13.73
N PHE A 75 6.66 -28.19 14.23
CA PHE A 75 6.52 -27.84 15.62
C PHE A 75 5.06 -28.06 16.04
N LYS A 76 4.71 -29.17 16.66
CA LYS A 76 3.32 -29.45 17.06
C LYS A 76 2.94 -28.76 18.37
N GLY A 77 3.89 -28.66 19.30
CA GLY A 77 3.78 -27.87 20.52
C GLY A 77 4.21 -26.42 20.31
N LYS A 78 4.31 -25.68 21.40
CA LYS A 78 4.84 -24.31 21.41
C LYS A 78 6.31 -24.28 20.98
N ALA A 79 6.68 -23.37 20.10
CA ALA A 79 8.06 -23.14 19.66
C ALA A 79 8.51 -21.74 20.10
N SER A 80 9.54 -21.68 20.95
CA SER A 80 10.10 -20.41 21.43
C SER A 80 11.49 -20.16 20.87
N PHE A 81 11.62 -19.04 20.18
CA PHE A 81 12.87 -18.44 19.71
C PHE A 81 13.06 -17.04 20.34
N LEU A 82 12.48 -16.85 21.52
CA LEU A 82 12.52 -15.57 22.24
C LEU A 82 13.97 -15.13 22.48
N GLN A 83 14.31 -13.89 22.07
CA GLN A 83 15.66 -13.31 22.21
C GLN A 83 16.77 -14.17 21.55
N THR A 84 16.43 -14.99 20.56
CA THR A 84 17.41 -15.82 19.85
C THR A 84 18.17 -14.97 18.82
N SER A 85 19.48 -15.18 18.71
CA SER A 85 20.33 -14.51 17.73
C SER A 85 20.77 -15.50 16.64
N PHE A 86 20.48 -15.19 15.39
CA PHE A 86 20.96 -15.90 14.20
C PHE A 86 22.04 -15.06 13.51
N GLY A 87 23.32 -15.39 13.74
CA GLY A 87 24.47 -14.73 13.11
C GLY A 87 24.60 -15.10 11.63
N GLY A 88 24.33 -16.36 11.28
CA GLY A 88 24.27 -16.85 9.91
C GLY A 88 22.84 -16.87 9.35
N ILE A 89 22.64 -17.57 8.24
CA ILE A 89 21.33 -17.69 7.59
C ILE A 89 20.37 -18.49 8.50
N ALA A 90 19.14 -18.02 8.65
CA ALA A 90 18.08 -18.71 9.35
C ALA A 90 17.04 -19.23 8.35
N PHE A 91 16.96 -20.54 8.16
CA PHE A 91 15.98 -21.17 7.27
C PHE A 91 14.82 -21.78 8.06
N PHE A 92 13.62 -21.22 7.80
CA PHE A 92 12.34 -21.76 8.23
C PHE A 92 11.44 -22.06 7.02
N VAL A 93 12.06 -22.43 5.89
CA VAL A 93 11.35 -22.68 4.62
C VAL A 93 10.41 -23.87 4.77
N SER A 94 9.14 -23.71 4.38
CA SER A 94 8.08 -24.73 4.49
C SER A 94 7.92 -25.33 5.90
N THR A 95 8.35 -24.59 6.92
CA THR A 95 8.22 -24.98 8.33
C THR A 95 6.78 -24.86 8.81
N GLN A 96 6.30 -25.79 9.60
CA GLN A 96 4.94 -25.81 10.14
C GLN A 96 4.95 -25.59 11.66
N PHE A 97 4.27 -24.53 12.11
CA PHE A 97 4.06 -24.20 13.50
C PHE A 97 2.60 -24.50 13.87
N GLY A 98 2.34 -25.63 14.54
CA GLY A 98 1.00 -26.09 14.90
C GLY A 98 0.39 -25.33 16.10
N SER A 99 1.23 -24.70 16.93
CA SER A 99 0.83 -23.95 18.11
C SER A 99 1.54 -22.58 18.12
N ILE A 100 1.66 -21.93 19.28
CA ILE A 100 2.31 -20.62 19.42
C ILE A 100 3.76 -20.70 18.94
N ALA A 101 4.15 -19.75 18.08
CA ALA A 101 5.54 -19.52 17.67
C ALA A 101 5.99 -18.13 18.14
N ASP A 102 7.06 -18.06 18.93
CA ASP A 102 7.51 -16.82 19.53
C ASP A 102 8.94 -16.47 19.08
N PHE A 103 9.06 -15.46 18.21
CA PHE A 103 10.30 -14.88 17.74
C PHE A 103 10.50 -13.46 18.29
N SER A 104 9.81 -13.10 19.37
CA SER A 104 9.93 -11.77 19.98
C SER A 104 11.37 -11.47 20.38
N LEU A 105 11.84 -10.24 20.11
CA LEU A 105 13.21 -9.83 20.39
C LEU A 105 14.30 -10.66 19.68
N ALA A 106 13.95 -11.53 18.74
CA ALA A 106 14.94 -12.29 17.98
C ALA A 106 15.71 -11.37 17.01
N THR A 107 16.98 -11.69 16.77
CA THR A 107 17.84 -10.97 15.85
C THR A 107 18.30 -11.88 14.72
N PHE A 108 18.04 -11.50 13.49
CA PHE A 108 18.48 -12.17 12.27
C PHE A 108 19.53 -11.29 11.58
N CYS A 109 20.82 -11.57 11.82
CA CYS A 109 21.91 -10.75 11.29
C CYS A 109 22.16 -10.97 9.80
N SER A 110 21.75 -12.11 9.25
CA SER A 110 21.85 -12.47 7.85
C SER A 110 20.46 -12.68 7.27
N VAL A 111 20.35 -13.36 6.11
CA VAL A 111 19.07 -13.71 5.49
C VAL A 111 18.23 -14.57 6.44
N ALA A 112 16.96 -14.21 6.59
CA ALA A 112 15.97 -15.01 7.29
C ALA A 112 14.86 -15.41 6.30
N SER A 113 14.70 -16.71 6.06
CA SER A 113 13.69 -17.21 5.13
C SER A 113 12.61 -17.99 5.87
N PHE A 114 11.39 -17.46 5.79
CA PHE A 114 10.15 -18.08 6.22
C PHE A 114 9.26 -18.44 5.02
N LYS A 115 9.87 -18.55 3.83
CA LYS A 115 9.15 -18.88 2.60
C LYS A 115 8.30 -20.14 2.77
N ASP A 116 7.03 -20.07 2.34
CA ASP A 116 6.04 -21.16 2.44
C ASP A 116 5.83 -21.68 3.89
N ALA A 117 6.26 -20.92 4.92
CA ALA A 117 6.03 -21.29 6.29
C ALA A 117 4.54 -21.20 6.66
N LYS A 118 4.08 -22.09 7.54
CA LYS A 118 2.69 -22.11 8.00
C LYS A 118 2.61 -22.00 9.52
N PHE A 119 1.96 -20.92 9.96
CA PHE A 119 1.67 -20.64 11.37
C PHE A 119 0.18 -20.91 11.63
N THR A 120 -0.11 -22.08 12.20
CA THR A 120 -1.51 -22.45 12.55
C THR A 120 -1.94 -21.81 13.86
N GLY A 121 -1.04 -21.69 14.83
CA GLY A 121 -1.22 -20.92 16.05
C GLY A 121 -0.72 -19.48 15.90
N PRO A 122 -0.93 -18.64 16.94
CA PRO A 122 -0.43 -17.26 16.95
C PRO A 122 1.09 -17.20 16.79
N VAL A 123 1.56 -16.18 16.05
CA VAL A 123 3.00 -15.93 15.90
C VAL A 123 3.37 -14.51 16.32
N GLY A 124 4.47 -14.39 17.07
CA GLY A 124 5.02 -13.10 17.51
C GLY A 124 6.42 -12.84 16.96
N PHE A 125 6.59 -11.69 16.31
CA PHE A 125 7.87 -11.09 15.94
C PHE A 125 8.06 -9.73 16.63
N MET A 126 7.39 -9.51 17.77
CA MET A 126 7.44 -8.24 18.48
C MET A 126 8.88 -7.82 18.78
N GLU A 127 9.27 -6.60 18.37
CA GLU A 127 10.62 -6.06 18.56
C GLU A 127 11.75 -6.91 17.94
N ALA A 128 11.42 -7.83 17.03
CA ALA A 128 12.43 -8.59 16.31
C ALA A 128 13.22 -7.69 15.34
N GLN A 129 14.48 -8.07 15.07
CA GLN A 129 15.37 -7.33 14.18
C GLN A 129 15.82 -8.22 13.02
N PHE A 130 15.45 -7.86 11.80
CA PHE A 130 15.95 -8.44 10.57
C PHE A 130 16.98 -7.48 9.97
N CYS A 131 18.27 -7.77 10.17
CA CYS A 131 19.34 -6.86 9.72
C CYS A 131 19.59 -6.94 8.21
N ASN A 132 19.14 -8.00 7.55
CA ASN A 132 19.28 -8.26 6.12
C ASN A 132 17.95 -8.70 5.53
N TYR A 133 17.95 -9.29 4.33
CA TYR A 133 16.75 -9.74 3.62
C TYR A 133 15.87 -10.66 4.47
N ALA A 134 14.60 -10.30 4.61
CA ALA A 134 13.56 -11.08 5.27
C ALA A 134 12.60 -11.64 4.19
N GLU A 135 12.69 -12.94 3.93
CA GLU A 135 11.87 -13.64 2.95
C GLU A 135 10.66 -14.30 3.66
N LEU A 136 9.49 -13.69 3.55
CA LEU A 136 8.23 -14.21 4.11
C LEU A 136 7.22 -14.53 2.98
N VAL A 137 7.72 -14.85 1.79
CA VAL A 137 6.93 -15.11 0.58
C VAL A 137 6.03 -16.32 0.77
N SER A 138 4.76 -16.21 0.36
CA SER A 138 3.75 -17.29 0.40
C SER A 138 3.53 -17.89 1.79
N SER A 139 3.90 -17.17 2.86
CA SER A 139 3.69 -17.63 4.24
C SER A 139 2.21 -17.58 4.62
N GLN A 140 1.77 -18.52 5.45
CA GLN A 140 0.39 -18.64 5.88
C GLN A 140 0.26 -18.37 7.39
N TYR A 141 -0.43 -17.29 7.74
CA TYR A 141 -0.74 -16.90 9.11
C TYR A 141 -2.21 -17.20 9.39
N VAL A 142 -2.50 -18.40 9.94
CA VAL A 142 -3.88 -18.87 10.16
C VAL A 142 -4.51 -18.24 11.40
N ALA A 143 -3.71 -17.97 12.43
CA ALA A 143 -4.09 -17.22 13.64
C ALA A 143 -3.46 -15.82 13.61
N ASP A 144 -3.55 -15.09 14.73
CA ASP A 144 -3.00 -13.73 14.84
C ASP A 144 -1.49 -13.70 14.59
N ALA A 145 -1.05 -12.71 13.85
CA ALA A 145 0.36 -12.44 13.57
C ALA A 145 0.74 -11.03 14.02
N THR A 146 1.75 -10.91 14.87
CA THR A 146 2.21 -9.59 15.32
C THR A 146 3.66 -9.33 14.94
N PHE A 147 3.86 -8.20 14.27
CA PHE A 147 5.15 -7.62 13.90
C PHE A 147 5.34 -6.24 14.58
N ASP A 148 4.62 -6.00 15.68
CA ASP A 148 4.67 -4.71 16.38
C ASP A 148 6.09 -4.33 16.76
N ARG A 149 6.52 -3.11 16.39
CA ARG A 149 7.87 -2.57 16.62
C ARG A 149 9.02 -3.42 16.03
N THR A 150 8.71 -4.32 15.10
CA THR A 150 9.74 -5.07 14.34
C THR A 150 10.54 -4.10 13.47
N CYS A 151 11.85 -4.34 13.33
CA CYS A 151 12.72 -3.59 12.44
C CYS A 151 13.20 -4.49 11.30
N PHE A 152 12.81 -4.16 10.08
CA PHE A 152 13.34 -4.74 8.84
C PHE A 152 14.43 -3.81 8.31
N GLY A 153 15.70 -4.16 8.57
CA GLY A 153 16.87 -3.39 8.16
C GLY A 153 17.26 -3.61 6.70
N GLY A 154 16.94 -4.77 6.13
CA GLY A 154 17.03 -5.08 4.71
C GLY A 154 15.66 -5.15 4.06
N ASP A 155 15.59 -5.60 2.80
CA ASP A 155 14.32 -5.78 2.10
C ASP A 155 13.42 -6.78 2.83
N ALA A 156 12.11 -6.50 2.85
CA ALA A 156 11.10 -7.36 3.47
C ALA A 156 10.07 -7.82 2.44
N ASN A 157 9.98 -9.12 2.20
CA ASN A 157 9.11 -9.65 1.16
C ASN A 157 8.01 -10.57 1.73
N PHE A 158 6.78 -10.05 1.77
CA PHE A 158 5.56 -10.74 2.15
C PHE A 158 4.68 -11.10 0.95
N SER A 159 5.22 -11.09 -0.28
CA SER A 159 4.42 -11.31 -1.48
C SER A 159 3.69 -12.66 -1.45
N GLY A 160 2.41 -12.65 -1.82
CA GLY A 160 1.56 -13.84 -1.83
C GLY A 160 1.26 -14.45 -0.46
N SER A 161 1.63 -13.78 0.65
CA SER A 161 1.32 -14.27 1.99
C SER A 161 -0.15 -14.10 2.34
N SER A 162 -0.67 -14.96 3.22
CA SER A 162 -2.06 -14.91 3.68
C SER A 162 -2.17 -14.73 5.19
N PHE A 163 -3.00 -13.76 5.61
CA PHE A 163 -3.26 -13.43 7.01
C PHE A 163 -4.75 -13.66 7.31
N SER A 164 -5.06 -14.77 8.00
CA SER A 164 -6.46 -15.18 8.19
C SER A 164 -7.15 -14.54 9.39
N GLN A 165 -6.39 -14.07 10.37
CA GLN A 165 -6.86 -13.35 11.55
C GLN A 165 -6.17 -11.98 11.64
N VAL A 166 -6.07 -11.38 12.81
CA VAL A 166 -5.49 -10.06 12.99
C VAL A 166 -4.00 -10.05 12.67
N ALA A 167 -3.61 -9.14 11.75
CA ALA A 167 -2.22 -8.87 11.43
C ALA A 167 -1.81 -7.49 11.95
N LYS A 168 -0.79 -7.41 12.81
CA LYS A 168 -0.34 -6.16 13.44
C LYS A 168 1.08 -5.81 13.01
N PHE A 169 1.23 -4.59 12.51
CA PHE A 169 2.50 -3.99 12.10
C PHE A 169 2.67 -2.60 12.77
N ASN A 170 2.20 -2.43 14.01
CA ASN A 170 2.19 -1.14 14.68
C ASN A 170 3.60 -0.70 15.08
N GLY A 171 3.99 0.51 14.67
CA GLY A 171 5.34 1.03 14.92
C GLY A 171 6.45 0.26 14.22
N THR A 172 6.13 -0.60 13.25
CA THR A 172 7.11 -1.36 12.47
C THR A 172 7.95 -0.42 11.61
N GLN A 173 9.24 -0.68 11.51
CA GLN A 173 10.18 0.07 10.69
C GLN A 173 10.65 -0.78 9.51
N PHE A 174 10.35 -0.36 8.30
CA PHE A 174 10.85 -0.94 7.06
C PHE A 174 11.88 0.02 6.46
N LYS A 175 13.17 -0.35 6.52
CA LYS A 175 14.26 0.55 6.12
C LYS A 175 14.59 0.49 4.65
N ASN A 176 14.23 -0.59 3.97
CA ASN A 176 14.47 -0.83 2.55
C ASN A 176 13.15 -1.25 1.86
N ASP A 177 13.26 -1.70 0.62
CA ASP A 177 12.12 -2.11 -0.19
C ASP A 177 11.26 -3.15 0.52
N THR A 178 9.95 -2.91 0.49
CA THR A 178 8.99 -3.81 1.13
C THR A 178 7.90 -4.21 0.15
N SER A 179 7.56 -5.49 0.12
CA SER A 179 6.51 -6.00 -0.76
C SER A 179 5.46 -6.81 -0.03
N PHE A 180 4.20 -6.42 -0.22
CA PHE A 180 2.99 -7.17 0.08
C PHE A 180 2.20 -7.46 -1.20
N GLU A 181 2.88 -7.55 -2.36
CA GLU A 181 2.21 -7.80 -3.64
C GLU A 181 1.43 -9.11 -3.61
N VAL A 182 0.17 -9.07 -4.07
CA VAL A 182 -0.74 -10.23 -4.08
C VAL A 182 -1.00 -10.84 -2.68
N ALA A 183 -0.63 -10.14 -1.60
CA ALA A 183 -0.93 -10.61 -0.25
C ALA A 183 -2.44 -10.55 0.03
N HIS A 184 -2.94 -11.49 0.83
CA HIS A 184 -4.36 -11.59 1.16
C HIS A 184 -4.61 -11.51 2.67
N PHE A 185 -5.26 -10.45 3.11
CA PHE A 185 -5.67 -10.24 4.49
C PHE A 185 -7.18 -10.53 4.62
N THR A 186 -7.53 -11.73 5.09
CA THR A 186 -8.94 -12.08 5.37
C THR A 186 -9.38 -11.63 6.76
N GLY A 187 -8.44 -11.42 7.69
CA GLY A 187 -8.64 -10.72 8.96
C GLY A 187 -8.31 -9.23 8.86
N SER A 188 -8.54 -8.49 9.94
CA SER A 188 -8.18 -7.06 9.99
C SER A 188 -6.66 -6.85 10.02
N ALA A 189 -6.20 -5.73 9.44
CA ALA A 189 -4.80 -5.38 9.41
C ALA A 189 -4.54 -4.01 10.02
N GLN A 190 -3.55 -3.91 10.89
CA GLN A 190 -3.20 -2.69 11.61
C GLN A 190 -1.77 -2.26 11.28
N PHE A 191 -1.65 -1.08 10.68
CA PHE A 191 -0.40 -0.41 10.37
C PHE A 191 -0.41 0.98 11.04
N LEU A 192 -0.45 1.02 12.38
CA LEU A 192 -0.45 2.26 13.14
C LEU A 192 0.97 2.79 13.28
N LYS A 193 1.24 3.98 12.74
CA LYS A 193 2.56 4.64 12.79
C LYS A 193 3.71 3.79 12.23
N PRO A 194 3.56 3.00 11.18
CA PRO A 194 4.69 2.34 10.55
C PRO A 194 5.53 3.39 9.81
N ILE A 195 6.80 3.06 9.60
CA ILE A 195 7.72 3.87 8.80
C ILE A 195 8.23 3.02 7.64
N PHE A 196 7.92 3.44 6.42
CA PHE A 196 8.45 2.85 5.19
C PHE A 196 9.47 3.83 4.61
N ASN A 197 10.77 3.54 4.78
CA ASN A 197 11.83 4.46 4.36
C ASN A 197 12.13 4.39 2.85
N ASP A 198 11.77 3.29 2.20
CA ASP A 198 11.97 3.07 0.77
C ASP A 198 10.66 2.58 0.13
N THR A 199 10.72 2.00 -1.07
CA THR A 199 9.56 1.58 -1.84
C THR A 199 8.68 0.59 -1.06
N ILE A 200 7.37 0.84 -1.02
CA ILE A 200 6.38 -0.12 -0.52
C ILE A 200 5.37 -0.49 -1.59
N LYS A 201 5.10 -1.79 -1.75
CA LYS A 201 4.17 -2.32 -2.74
C LYS A 201 3.08 -3.16 -2.10
N PHE A 202 1.83 -2.75 -2.34
CA PHE A 202 0.61 -3.51 -2.06
C PHE A 202 -0.15 -3.84 -3.36
N ASN A 203 0.56 -3.95 -4.50
CA ASN A 203 -0.08 -4.16 -5.79
C ASN A 203 -0.88 -5.46 -5.79
N SER A 204 -2.14 -5.39 -6.23
CA SER A 204 -3.07 -6.52 -6.25
C SER A 204 -3.27 -7.20 -4.89
N ALA A 205 -2.89 -6.56 -3.78
CA ALA A 205 -3.21 -7.04 -2.45
C ALA A 205 -4.73 -6.96 -2.20
N GLN A 206 -5.25 -7.87 -1.41
CA GLN A 206 -6.66 -7.93 -1.06
C GLN A 206 -6.85 -7.85 0.45
N PHE A 207 -7.75 -6.96 0.88
CA PHE A 207 -8.11 -6.75 2.27
C PHE A 207 -9.62 -6.99 2.42
N ASP A 208 -9.99 -8.10 3.07
CA ASP A 208 -11.40 -8.49 3.22
C ASP A 208 -12.07 -7.85 4.44
N LYS A 209 -11.26 -7.34 5.38
CA LYS A 209 -11.69 -6.62 6.58
C LYS A 209 -11.00 -5.26 6.65
N GLU A 210 -11.35 -4.48 7.66
CA GLU A 210 -10.78 -3.16 7.90
C GLU A 210 -9.25 -3.18 7.91
N ILE A 211 -8.68 -2.17 7.27
CA ILE A 211 -7.24 -1.91 7.32
C ILE A 211 -6.98 -0.46 7.71
N CYS A 212 -6.06 -0.27 8.65
CA CYS A 212 -5.73 1.04 9.18
C CYS A 212 -4.24 1.34 8.97
N PHE A 213 -3.96 2.46 8.26
CA PHE A 213 -2.62 3.02 8.06
C PHE A 213 -2.43 4.34 8.82
N THR A 214 -3.22 4.62 9.83
CA THR A 214 -3.21 5.92 10.54
C THR A 214 -1.82 6.33 10.98
N GLN A 215 -1.43 7.56 10.64
CA GLN A 215 -0.13 8.17 10.95
C GLN A 215 1.07 7.39 10.35
N ALA A 216 0.85 6.67 9.25
CA ALA A 216 1.93 6.00 8.52
C ALA A 216 2.82 7.02 7.79
N GLN A 217 4.13 6.77 7.78
CA GLN A 217 5.09 7.53 6.98
C GLN A 217 5.57 6.69 5.79
N PHE A 218 5.30 7.18 4.58
CA PHE A 218 5.78 6.61 3.33
C PHE A 218 6.87 7.54 2.77
N ALA A 219 8.14 7.27 3.15
CA ALA A 219 9.24 8.12 2.75
C ALA A 219 9.67 7.87 1.29
N GLY A 220 9.54 6.63 0.80
CA GLY A 220 9.69 6.28 -0.60
C GLY A 220 8.36 6.11 -1.33
N PRO A 221 8.40 5.72 -2.63
CA PRO A 221 7.19 5.50 -3.42
C PRO A 221 6.27 4.44 -2.83
N ALA A 222 4.96 4.73 -2.78
CA ALA A 222 3.95 3.82 -2.26
C ALA A 222 2.98 3.38 -3.37
N SER A 223 2.86 2.08 -3.60
CA SER A 223 1.99 1.56 -4.65
C SER A 223 0.93 0.61 -4.13
N PHE A 224 -0.33 0.96 -4.43
CA PHE A 224 -1.54 0.19 -4.16
C PHE A 224 -2.29 -0.17 -5.45
N THR A 225 -1.59 -0.23 -6.60
CA THR A 225 -2.20 -0.47 -7.92
C THR A 225 -2.98 -1.79 -7.93
N ASN A 226 -4.24 -1.75 -8.40
CA ASN A 226 -5.17 -2.88 -8.41
C ASN A 226 -5.46 -3.49 -7.02
N ALA A 227 -5.18 -2.78 -5.93
CA ALA A 227 -5.51 -3.25 -4.59
C ALA A 227 -7.02 -3.28 -4.38
N LYS A 228 -7.50 -4.23 -3.57
CA LYS A 228 -8.92 -4.40 -3.26
C LYS A 228 -9.16 -4.23 -1.77
N PHE A 229 -9.90 -3.18 -1.42
CA PHE A 229 -10.33 -2.90 -0.07
C PHE A 229 -11.83 -3.25 0.04
N ASN A 230 -12.12 -4.43 0.59
CA ASN A 230 -13.49 -4.94 0.68
C ASN A 230 -14.26 -4.41 1.90
N ASP A 231 -13.57 -3.76 2.84
CA ASP A 231 -14.10 -3.11 4.04
C ASP A 231 -13.49 -1.71 4.19
N LEU A 232 -13.69 -1.04 5.33
CA LEU A 232 -13.14 0.27 5.65
C LEU A 232 -11.61 0.29 5.49
N VAL A 233 -11.12 1.33 4.81
CA VAL A 233 -9.68 1.63 4.77
C VAL A 233 -9.40 3.03 5.29
N GLU A 234 -8.42 3.16 6.19
CA GLU A 234 -8.03 4.41 6.79
C GLU A 234 -6.57 4.76 6.48
N PHE A 235 -6.37 5.89 5.81
CA PHE A 235 -5.08 6.55 5.60
C PHE A 235 -5.01 7.89 6.33
N MET A 236 -5.66 7.99 7.50
CA MET A 236 -5.74 9.23 8.27
C MET A 236 -4.38 9.72 8.72
N GLU A 237 -4.13 11.03 8.55
CA GLU A 237 -2.89 11.68 9.01
C GLU A 237 -1.61 11.02 8.47
N CYS A 238 -1.70 10.34 7.31
CA CYS A 238 -0.52 9.76 6.64
C CYS A 238 0.32 10.83 5.97
N ASP A 239 1.62 10.54 5.81
CA ASP A 239 2.56 11.39 5.10
C ASP A 239 3.21 10.60 3.95
N PHE A 240 2.81 10.89 2.70
CA PHE A 240 3.42 10.37 1.48
C PHE A 240 4.45 11.38 0.97
N LEU A 241 5.73 11.15 1.28
CA LEU A 241 6.82 12.09 0.94
C LEU A 241 7.16 12.06 -0.56
N GLU A 242 7.00 10.91 -1.20
CA GLU A 242 7.18 10.70 -2.62
C GLU A 242 5.88 10.31 -3.33
N GLY A 243 5.97 9.77 -4.54
CA GLY A 243 4.79 9.40 -5.32
C GLY A 243 3.94 8.32 -4.66
N SER A 244 2.62 8.47 -4.74
CA SER A 244 1.66 7.46 -4.32
C SER A 244 0.73 7.08 -5.47
N THR A 245 0.49 5.79 -5.65
CA THR A 245 -0.42 5.32 -6.70
C THR A 245 -1.47 4.34 -6.17
N PHE A 246 -2.71 4.64 -6.50
CA PHE A 246 -3.91 3.85 -6.19
C PHE A 246 -4.66 3.48 -7.49
N ASN A 247 -3.93 3.36 -8.61
CA ASN A 247 -4.51 3.13 -9.93
C ASN A 247 -5.32 1.85 -9.96
N GLN A 248 -6.55 1.94 -10.50
CA GLN A 248 -7.48 0.82 -10.65
C GLN A 248 -7.77 0.09 -9.34
N SER A 249 -7.58 0.73 -8.18
CA SER A 249 -7.93 0.17 -6.88
C SER A 249 -9.43 0.24 -6.63
N ASP A 250 -9.97 -0.77 -5.96
CA ASP A 250 -11.38 -0.86 -5.57
C ASP A 250 -11.55 -0.60 -4.07
N PHE A 251 -12.28 0.45 -3.73
CA PHE A 251 -12.69 0.79 -2.37
C PHE A 251 -14.18 0.50 -2.21
N ARG A 252 -14.53 -0.65 -1.63
CA ARG A 252 -15.92 -1.13 -1.61
C ARG A 252 -16.79 -0.52 -0.52
N ILE A 253 -16.18 -0.14 0.58
CA ILE A 253 -16.80 0.59 1.68
C ILE A 253 -16.13 1.96 1.75
N ASP A 254 -16.08 2.60 2.89
CA ASP A 254 -15.54 3.94 3.02
C ASP A 254 -14.00 3.94 2.91
N ALA A 255 -13.48 4.96 2.23
CA ALA A 255 -12.05 5.20 2.08
C ALA A 255 -11.71 6.56 2.69
N VAL A 256 -10.93 6.56 3.76
CA VAL A 256 -10.65 7.75 4.57
C VAL A 256 -9.20 8.17 4.40
N PHE A 257 -9.00 9.29 3.72
CA PHE A 257 -7.70 9.96 3.53
C PHE A 257 -7.63 11.30 4.29
N ASN A 258 -8.48 11.48 5.28
CA ASN A 258 -8.63 12.74 6.00
C ASN A 258 -7.29 13.21 6.60
N SER A 259 -6.98 14.50 6.43
CA SER A 259 -5.76 15.15 6.95
C SER A 259 -4.45 14.49 6.46
N THR A 260 -4.46 13.81 5.32
CA THR A 260 -3.29 13.16 4.73
C THR A 260 -2.48 14.16 3.91
N SER A 261 -1.16 14.05 3.99
CA SER A 261 -0.20 14.86 3.24
C SER A 261 0.37 14.07 2.06
N PHE A 262 0.06 14.50 0.84
CA PHE A 262 0.60 13.98 -0.41
C PHE A 262 1.64 14.97 -0.94
N ARG A 263 2.92 14.73 -0.63
CA ARG A 263 4.00 15.64 -1.02
C ARG A 263 4.56 15.34 -2.41
N GLY A 264 4.38 14.11 -2.92
CA GLY A 264 4.68 13.72 -4.29
C GLY A 264 3.44 13.71 -5.19
N HIS A 265 3.62 13.26 -6.43
CA HIS A 265 2.50 13.01 -7.34
C HIS A 265 1.57 11.93 -6.78
N SER A 266 0.26 12.16 -6.85
CA SER A 266 -0.76 11.23 -6.33
C SER A 266 -1.66 10.78 -7.48
N ASP A 267 -1.72 9.47 -7.70
CA ASP A 267 -2.37 8.90 -8.87
C ASP A 267 -3.48 7.92 -8.46
N PHE A 268 -4.72 8.27 -8.80
CA PHE A 268 -5.95 7.49 -8.58
C PHE A 268 -6.63 7.15 -9.92
N LEU A 269 -5.86 7.03 -11.02
CA LEU A 269 -6.36 6.75 -12.36
C LEU A 269 -7.27 5.51 -12.35
N GLY A 270 -8.53 5.69 -12.74
CA GLY A 270 -9.50 4.61 -12.83
C GLY A 270 -9.85 3.92 -11.50
N ALA A 271 -9.53 4.53 -10.35
CA ALA A 271 -9.90 4.01 -9.05
C ALA A 271 -11.42 4.06 -8.85
N ASN A 272 -11.98 3.08 -8.14
CA ASN A 272 -13.41 2.93 -7.87
C ASN A 272 -13.71 3.12 -6.38
N PHE A 273 -14.48 4.14 -6.04
CA PHE A 273 -14.96 4.41 -4.67
C PHE A 273 -16.46 4.11 -4.61
N LEU A 274 -16.83 2.97 -3.99
CA LEU A 274 -18.23 2.55 -3.90
C LEU A 274 -18.94 3.16 -2.68
N GLY A 275 -18.22 3.34 -1.58
CA GLY A 275 -18.66 4.01 -0.36
C GLY A 275 -18.30 5.49 -0.33
N PHE A 276 -18.25 6.07 0.86
CA PHE A 276 -17.82 7.44 1.07
C PHE A 276 -16.31 7.58 0.87
N ALA A 277 -15.89 8.56 0.09
CA ALA A 277 -14.47 8.90 -0.12
C ALA A 277 -14.16 10.23 0.58
N ASP A 278 -13.43 10.17 1.69
CA ASP A 278 -13.08 11.34 2.50
C ASP A 278 -11.62 11.75 2.29
N PHE A 279 -11.41 12.85 1.58
CA PHE A 279 -10.13 13.54 1.42
C PHE A 279 -10.09 14.87 2.19
N GLY A 280 -11.02 15.07 3.13
CA GLY A 280 -11.17 16.31 3.87
C GLY A 280 -9.90 16.76 4.60
N GLY A 281 -9.51 18.02 4.44
CA GLY A 281 -8.31 18.58 5.07
C GLY A 281 -6.98 18.05 4.54
N SER A 282 -6.96 17.28 3.45
CA SER A 282 -5.73 16.73 2.86
C SER A 282 -4.96 17.77 2.06
N GLN A 283 -3.64 17.59 1.98
CA GLN A 283 -2.74 18.50 1.28
C GLN A 283 -2.08 17.80 0.10
N PHE A 284 -2.29 18.32 -1.10
CA PHE A 284 -1.70 17.81 -2.34
C PHE A 284 -0.67 18.82 -2.87
N ALA A 285 0.61 18.54 -2.63
CA ALA A 285 1.70 19.44 -2.99
C ALA A 285 2.03 19.42 -4.50
N HIS A 286 1.77 18.30 -5.17
CA HIS A 286 2.01 18.09 -6.60
C HIS A 286 0.72 17.76 -7.36
N ASP A 287 0.87 17.44 -8.65
CA ASP A 287 -0.27 17.04 -9.49
C ASP A 287 -0.96 15.80 -8.91
N THR A 288 -2.29 15.83 -8.95
CA THR A 288 -3.15 14.74 -8.45
C THR A 288 -4.06 14.29 -9.58
N ASP A 289 -4.06 13.01 -9.88
CA ASP A 289 -4.81 12.45 -11.02
C ASP A 289 -5.94 11.51 -10.57
N PHE A 290 -7.17 11.92 -10.84
CA PHE A 290 -8.40 11.12 -10.70
C PHE A 290 -9.02 10.81 -12.08
N CYS A 291 -8.22 10.84 -13.16
CA CYS A 291 -8.73 10.60 -14.52
C CYS A 291 -9.50 9.27 -14.59
N ASN A 292 -10.73 9.32 -15.12
CA ASN A 292 -11.64 8.19 -15.23
C ASN A 292 -11.94 7.45 -13.90
N ALA A 293 -11.67 8.06 -12.75
CA ALA A 293 -12.09 7.51 -11.47
C ALA A 293 -13.63 7.52 -11.33
N SER A 294 -14.16 6.63 -10.52
CA SER A 294 -15.59 6.47 -10.29
C SER A 294 -15.93 6.58 -8.81
N PHE A 295 -16.76 7.56 -8.45
CA PHE A 295 -17.28 7.76 -7.10
C PHE A 295 -18.78 7.42 -7.09
N LEU A 296 -19.13 6.24 -6.59
CA LEU A 296 -20.53 5.80 -6.49
C LEU A 296 -21.18 6.31 -5.21
N GLY A 297 -20.40 6.44 -4.12
CA GLY A 297 -20.74 7.15 -2.90
C GLY A 297 -20.46 8.65 -2.98
N PRO A 298 -20.77 9.42 -1.91
CA PRO A 298 -20.34 10.82 -1.80
C PRO A 298 -18.81 10.95 -1.77
N ALA A 299 -18.29 12.09 -2.23
CA ALA A 299 -16.87 12.42 -2.13
C ALA A 299 -16.69 13.77 -1.44
N ASP A 300 -15.79 13.85 -0.46
CA ASP A 300 -15.50 15.06 0.27
C ASP A 300 -14.02 15.46 0.13
N PHE A 301 -13.79 16.59 -0.49
CA PHE A 301 -12.49 17.25 -0.62
C PHE A 301 -12.45 18.58 0.16
N SER A 302 -13.40 18.79 1.06
CA SER A 302 -13.52 20.07 1.80
C SER A 302 -12.28 20.33 2.65
N ARG A 303 -11.88 21.59 2.74
CA ARG A 303 -10.69 22.06 3.48
C ARG A 303 -9.37 21.45 2.98
N SER A 304 -9.35 20.82 1.81
CA SER A 304 -8.12 20.33 1.19
C SER A 304 -7.44 21.45 0.36
N THR A 305 -6.16 21.24 0.07
CA THR A 305 -5.36 22.17 -0.70
C THR A 305 -4.70 21.46 -1.89
N PHE A 306 -4.92 21.95 -3.10
CA PHE A 306 -4.27 21.46 -4.32
C PHE A 306 -3.29 22.51 -4.84
N ASN A 307 -2.02 22.40 -4.46
CA ASN A 307 -0.98 23.40 -4.83
C ASN A 307 -0.60 23.35 -6.30
N LYS A 308 -0.96 22.30 -7.02
CA LYS A 308 -0.77 22.12 -8.45
C LYS A 308 -2.08 21.70 -9.09
N LYS A 309 -2.03 20.87 -10.12
CA LYS A 309 -3.21 20.44 -10.86
C LYS A 309 -3.94 19.30 -10.18
N ILE A 310 -5.27 19.42 -10.04
CA ILE A 310 -6.18 18.28 -9.87
C ILE A 310 -6.81 17.93 -11.21
N ASN A 311 -6.59 16.70 -11.68
CA ASN A 311 -7.13 16.19 -12.92
C ASN A 311 -8.34 15.29 -12.69
N LEU A 312 -9.52 15.79 -13.01
CA LEU A 312 -10.80 15.08 -12.93
C LEU A 312 -11.35 14.72 -14.33
N TYR A 313 -10.46 14.56 -15.33
CA TYR A 313 -10.88 14.24 -16.69
C TYR A 313 -11.67 12.91 -16.72
N GLY A 314 -12.91 12.95 -17.21
CA GLY A 314 -13.77 11.78 -17.35
C GLY A 314 -14.23 11.16 -16.03
N THR A 315 -13.90 11.74 -14.87
CA THR A 315 -14.33 11.28 -13.55
C THR A 315 -15.85 11.25 -13.42
N GLN A 316 -16.39 10.23 -12.77
CA GLN A 316 -17.82 10.07 -12.59
C GLN A 316 -18.21 10.14 -11.10
N PHE A 317 -18.94 11.16 -10.73
CA PHE A 317 -19.53 11.31 -9.40
C PHE A 317 -21.02 10.99 -9.49
N LYS A 318 -21.47 9.91 -8.86
CA LYS A 318 -22.88 9.48 -8.84
C LYS A 318 -23.67 10.09 -7.69
N LYS A 319 -23.01 10.73 -6.75
CA LYS A 319 -23.57 11.42 -5.59
C LYS A 319 -22.96 12.81 -5.49
N ASN A 320 -23.27 13.52 -4.40
CA ASN A 320 -22.72 14.83 -4.12
C ASN A 320 -21.20 14.76 -3.99
N VAL A 321 -20.55 15.80 -4.49
CA VAL A 321 -19.13 16.02 -4.29
C VAL A 321 -18.89 17.40 -3.69
N TYR A 322 -18.15 17.44 -2.59
CA TYR A 322 -17.94 18.62 -1.75
C TYR A 322 -16.50 19.09 -1.86
N PHE A 323 -16.36 20.40 -2.15
CA PHE A 323 -15.09 21.14 -2.18
C PHE A 323 -15.25 22.43 -1.34
N GLU A 324 -15.89 22.33 -0.17
CA GLU A 324 -16.11 23.50 0.68
C GLU A 324 -14.80 23.96 1.32
N SER A 325 -14.52 25.27 1.24
CA SER A 325 -13.27 25.86 1.77
C SER A 325 -11.99 25.21 1.22
N VAL A 326 -12.01 24.77 -0.03
CA VAL A 326 -10.86 24.22 -0.74
C VAL A 326 -10.02 25.34 -1.36
N GLU A 327 -8.72 25.10 -1.56
CA GLU A 327 -7.84 25.92 -2.38
C GLU A 327 -7.36 25.09 -3.57
N VAL A 328 -7.67 25.54 -4.79
CA VAL A 328 -7.34 24.82 -6.02
C VAL A 328 -6.57 25.72 -6.99
N ASN A 329 -5.28 25.41 -7.19
CA ASN A 329 -4.48 26.13 -8.16
C ASN A 329 -4.99 25.89 -9.60
N THR A 330 -5.03 24.64 -10.05
CA THR A 330 -5.53 24.30 -11.40
C THR A 330 -6.45 23.09 -11.33
N ILE A 331 -7.61 23.16 -12.00
CA ILE A 331 -8.56 22.05 -12.10
C ILE A 331 -8.90 21.72 -13.55
N ASN A 332 -8.92 20.42 -13.87
CA ASN A 332 -9.45 19.89 -15.13
C ASN A 332 -10.74 19.11 -14.86
N LEU A 333 -11.85 19.66 -15.32
CA LEU A 333 -13.18 19.03 -15.22
C LEU A 333 -13.70 18.54 -16.59
N THR A 334 -12.83 18.46 -17.60
CA THR A 334 -13.23 18.02 -18.96
C THR A 334 -13.83 16.61 -18.91
N LYS A 335 -15.03 16.47 -19.48
CA LYS A 335 -15.84 15.21 -19.45
C LYS A 335 -16.20 14.68 -18.05
N ALA A 336 -15.89 15.41 -16.97
CA ALA A 336 -16.36 15.03 -15.64
C ALA A 336 -17.88 15.04 -15.57
N ARG A 337 -18.46 14.09 -14.84
CA ARG A 337 -19.91 13.98 -14.63
C ARG A 337 -20.22 14.03 -13.16
N TYR A 338 -21.11 14.90 -12.75
CA TYR A 338 -21.53 15.07 -11.36
C TYR A 338 -23.02 15.42 -11.29
N GLU A 339 -23.68 14.97 -10.23
CA GLU A 339 -25.06 15.37 -9.94
C GLU A 339 -25.07 16.77 -9.31
N TRP A 340 -24.33 16.93 -8.21
CA TRP A 340 -24.15 18.19 -7.50
C TRP A 340 -22.66 18.38 -7.15
N LEU A 341 -22.07 19.47 -7.65
CA LEU A 341 -20.69 19.88 -7.32
C LEU A 341 -20.76 21.14 -6.45
N PHE A 342 -20.34 20.98 -5.18
CA PHE A 342 -20.27 22.08 -4.21
C PHE A 342 -18.85 22.65 -4.19
N LEU A 343 -18.52 23.42 -5.23
CA LEU A 343 -17.21 24.07 -5.44
C LEU A 343 -17.47 25.54 -5.78
N HIS A 344 -17.01 26.47 -4.95
CA HIS A 344 -17.11 27.87 -5.21
C HIS A 344 -16.16 28.32 -6.32
N TRP A 345 -16.60 29.27 -7.15
CA TRP A 345 -15.79 29.78 -8.25
C TRP A 345 -14.52 30.46 -7.76
N ASP A 346 -14.58 31.22 -6.66
CA ASP A 346 -13.44 31.93 -6.07
C ASP A 346 -12.43 31.02 -5.35
N SER A 347 -12.69 29.74 -5.24
CA SER A 347 -11.75 28.72 -4.77
C SER A 347 -10.85 28.16 -5.87
N ILE A 348 -11.05 28.55 -7.14
CA ILE A 348 -10.33 28.07 -8.31
C ILE A 348 -9.46 29.18 -8.89
N ASP A 349 -8.13 29.01 -8.88
CA ASP A 349 -7.25 29.97 -9.55
C ASP A 349 -7.31 29.83 -11.08
N HIS A 350 -7.30 28.57 -11.59
CA HIS A 350 -7.36 28.27 -13.00
C HIS A 350 -8.21 27.03 -13.32
N LEU A 351 -9.24 27.22 -14.17
CA LEU A 351 -10.00 26.12 -14.77
C LEU A 351 -9.45 25.84 -16.18
N GLU A 352 -9.05 24.60 -16.47
CA GLU A 352 -8.65 24.23 -17.84
C GLU A 352 -9.83 24.44 -18.80
N PHE A 353 -9.58 25.21 -19.87
CA PHE A 353 -10.64 25.66 -20.75
C PHE A 353 -11.24 24.54 -21.62
N ASP A 354 -12.53 24.31 -21.46
CA ASP A 354 -13.38 23.48 -22.32
C ASP A 354 -14.80 24.05 -22.33
N ASP A 355 -15.35 24.32 -23.52
CA ASP A 355 -16.68 24.92 -23.67
C ASP A 355 -17.77 24.17 -22.90
N ALA A 356 -17.80 22.84 -23.01
CA ALA A 356 -18.81 22.01 -22.35
C ALA A 356 -18.67 22.04 -20.83
N THR A 357 -17.43 22.09 -20.34
CA THR A 357 -17.11 22.20 -18.90
C THR A 357 -17.64 23.49 -18.31
N TYR A 358 -17.37 24.65 -18.95
CA TYR A 358 -17.87 25.94 -18.48
C TYR A 358 -19.41 25.97 -18.46
N GLN A 359 -20.09 25.48 -19.52
CA GLN A 359 -21.55 25.44 -19.57
C GLN A 359 -22.13 24.52 -18.48
N THR A 360 -21.52 23.38 -18.24
CA THR A 360 -21.94 22.44 -17.18
C THR A 360 -21.82 23.08 -15.81
N LEU A 361 -20.69 23.76 -15.53
CA LEU A 361 -20.43 24.42 -14.26
C LEU A 361 -21.36 25.60 -13.99
N ILE A 362 -21.60 26.45 -15.01
CA ILE A 362 -22.58 27.53 -14.94
C ILE A 362 -23.98 26.99 -14.61
N ASN A 363 -24.39 25.90 -15.27
CA ASN A 363 -25.69 25.29 -15.02
C ASN A 363 -25.76 24.68 -13.60
N ASN A 364 -24.67 24.11 -13.11
CA ASN A 364 -24.58 23.63 -11.72
C ASN A 364 -24.79 24.76 -10.72
N TYR A 365 -24.11 25.90 -10.88
CA TYR A 365 -24.28 27.08 -10.02
C TYR A 365 -25.71 27.63 -10.07
N LYS A 366 -26.36 27.61 -11.24
CA LYS A 366 -27.77 28.04 -11.38
C LYS A 366 -28.70 27.09 -10.58
N ARG A 367 -28.47 25.79 -10.63
CA ARG A 367 -29.24 24.80 -9.86
C ARG A 367 -29.03 24.97 -8.36
N LEU A 368 -27.79 25.23 -7.91
CA LEU A 368 -27.42 25.52 -6.52
C LEU A 368 -27.95 26.88 -6.04
N LYS A 369 -28.46 27.73 -6.95
CA LYS A 369 -28.85 29.12 -6.69
C LYS A 369 -27.68 30.03 -6.24
N TRP A 370 -26.46 29.67 -6.59
CA TRP A 370 -25.23 30.41 -6.32
C TRP A 370 -25.04 31.49 -7.42
N ARG A 371 -25.70 32.64 -7.24
CA ARG A 371 -25.79 33.69 -8.27
C ARG A 371 -24.44 34.33 -8.59
N LYS A 372 -23.62 34.57 -7.55
CA LYS A 372 -22.28 35.16 -7.71
C LYS A 372 -21.40 34.22 -8.54
N ASP A 373 -21.27 32.97 -8.12
CA ASP A 373 -20.43 31.96 -8.79
C ASP A 373 -20.87 31.75 -10.24
N SER A 374 -22.19 31.71 -10.51
CA SER A 374 -22.73 31.62 -11.87
C SER A 374 -22.35 32.78 -12.73
N TYR A 375 -22.38 34.04 -12.19
CA TYR A 375 -22.02 35.24 -12.91
C TYR A 375 -20.51 35.31 -13.19
N ASP A 376 -19.68 35.05 -12.17
CA ASP A 376 -18.23 35.13 -12.26
C ASP A 376 -17.68 34.09 -13.24
N CYS A 377 -18.15 32.82 -13.14
CA CYS A 377 -17.81 31.75 -14.07
C CYS A 377 -18.22 32.09 -15.53
N HIS A 378 -19.43 32.65 -15.72
CA HIS A 378 -19.88 33.05 -17.05
C HIS A 378 -19.05 34.22 -17.60
N SER A 379 -18.65 35.15 -16.78
CA SER A 379 -17.78 36.28 -17.15
C SER A 379 -16.40 35.78 -17.60
N ALA A 380 -15.81 34.83 -16.87
CA ALA A 380 -14.55 34.18 -17.24
C ALA A 380 -14.66 33.43 -18.59
N TYR A 381 -15.75 32.68 -18.78
CA TYR A 381 -16.04 32.03 -20.07
C TYR A 381 -16.05 32.96 -21.24
N LEU A 382 -16.72 34.12 -21.11
CA LEU A 382 -16.78 35.13 -22.15
C LEU A 382 -15.42 35.79 -22.44
N SER A 383 -14.56 35.95 -21.43
CA SER A 383 -13.23 36.54 -21.60
C SER A 383 -12.22 35.58 -22.24
N GLU A 384 -12.26 34.28 -21.90
CA GLU A 384 -11.33 33.26 -22.41
C GLU A 384 -11.76 32.66 -23.75
N GLY A 385 -13.06 32.42 -23.94
CA GLY A 385 -13.62 31.77 -25.12
C GLY A 385 -13.28 32.46 -26.45
N PRO A 386 -13.46 33.79 -26.60
CA PRO A 386 -13.13 34.49 -27.82
C PRO A 386 -11.65 34.48 -28.20
N THR A 387 -10.76 34.53 -27.22
CA THR A 387 -9.29 34.52 -27.44
C THR A 387 -8.77 33.20 -27.95
N LYS A 388 -9.26 32.06 -27.43
CA LYS A 388 -8.88 30.71 -27.91
C LYS A 388 -9.59 30.35 -29.23
N ALA A 389 -10.84 30.77 -29.42
CA ALA A 389 -11.55 30.62 -30.71
C ALA A 389 -10.95 31.49 -31.83
N ALA A 390 -10.40 32.66 -31.51
CA ALA A 390 -9.71 33.52 -32.48
C ALA A 390 -8.39 32.92 -32.98
N GLY A 391 -7.64 32.18 -32.13
CA GLY A 391 -6.47 31.41 -32.54
C GLY A 391 -6.80 30.33 -33.58
N ASN A 392 -7.95 29.67 -33.45
CA ASN A 392 -8.44 28.66 -34.40
C ASN A 392 -9.18 29.26 -35.63
N ARG A 393 -9.71 30.48 -35.50
CA ARG A 393 -10.37 31.18 -36.61
C ARG A 393 -9.41 31.98 -37.49
N SER A 394 -8.24 32.33 -36.97
CA SER A 394 -7.23 33.15 -37.71
C SER A 394 -6.78 32.44 -38.99
N TRP A 395 -6.60 31.12 -39.01
CA TRP A 395 -6.24 30.40 -40.23
C TRP A 395 -7.40 30.29 -41.21
N ILE A 396 -8.65 30.13 -40.73
CA ILE A 396 -9.86 30.09 -41.56
C ILE A 396 -10.11 31.46 -42.22
N ILE A 397 -9.96 32.56 -41.47
CA ILE A 397 -10.10 33.94 -42.00
C ILE A 397 -8.98 34.23 -43.00
N ASN A 398 -7.74 33.77 -42.74
CA ASN A 398 -6.63 33.95 -43.68
C ASN A 398 -6.78 33.04 -44.91
N ALA A 399 -7.32 31.83 -44.78
CA ALA A 399 -7.65 30.98 -45.92
C ALA A 399 -8.80 31.55 -46.77
N LEU A 400 -9.85 32.12 -46.15
CA LEU A 400 -10.94 32.79 -46.87
C LEU A 400 -10.46 34.11 -47.54
N LYS A 401 -9.59 34.88 -46.91
CA LYS A 401 -8.97 36.06 -47.54
C LYS A 401 -8.10 35.69 -48.74
N SER A 402 -7.34 34.61 -48.68
CA SER A 402 -6.55 34.15 -49.85
C SER A 402 -7.40 33.65 -51.01
N ILE A 403 -8.56 33.04 -50.75
CA ILE A 403 -9.55 32.63 -51.78
C ILE A 403 -10.21 33.84 -52.43
N ILE A 404 -10.58 34.86 -51.65
CA ILE A 404 -11.20 36.09 -52.14
C ILE A 404 -10.21 36.91 -52.97
N LEU A 405 -8.94 36.96 -52.58
CA LEU A 405 -7.90 37.69 -53.29
C LEU A 405 -7.42 36.95 -54.57
N SER A 406 -7.54 35.61 -54.62
CA SER A 406 -7.24 34.81 -55.82
C SER A 406 -8.39 34.76 -56.85
N GLY A 407 -9.63 34.98 -56.39
CA GLY A 407 -10.81 35.04 -57.26
C GLY A 407 -11.07 36.38 -57.95
N GLY A 408 -10.32 37.43 -57.58
CA GLY A 408 -10.49 38.81 -58.17
C GLY A 408 -9.66 39.09 -59.43
N ALA A 409 -8.91 38.11 -59.95
CA ALA A 409 -8.01 38.32 -61.12
C ALA A 409 -8.49 37.71 -62.45
N LEU A 410 -9.73 37.26 -62.52
CA LEU A 410 -10.33 36.78 -63.78
C LEU A 410 -11.61 37.56 -64.15
N GLY A 411 -11.40 38.71 -64.71
CA GLY A 411 -12.57 39.51 -65.20
C GLY A 411 -12.29 40.92 -65.70
N ARG A 412 -11.27 41.14 -66.61
CA ARG A 412 -11.23 42.22 -67.50
C ARG A 412 -10.30 41.93 -68.67
N ASN A 413 -10.89 41.36 -69.69
CA ASN A 413 -10.50 41.59 -71.07
C ASN A 413 -11.60 41.05 -71.95
N GLN A 414 -12.44 41.95 -72.46
CA GLN A 414 -12.92 42.05 -73.85
C GLN A 414 -13.96 43.15 -73.96
N GLY A 415 -13.64 44.10 -74.81
CA GLY A 415 -14.53 45.06 -75.31
C GLY A 415 -13.78 46.30 -75.72
#